data_7f8852cdebaab6abb276d718cb2418cf
#
_entry.id   7f8852cdebaab6abb276d718cb2418cf
#
_cell.length_a   1.000
_cell.length_b   1.000
_cell.length_c   1.000
_cell.angle_alpha   90.00
_cell.angle_beta   90.00
_cell.angle_gamma   90.00
#
_symmetry.space_group_name_H-M   'P 1'
#
loop_
_entity.id
_entity.type
_entity.pdbx_description
1 polymer ?
#
loop_
_entity_poly.entity_id
_entity_poly.type
_entity_poly.pdbx_seq_one_letter_code
_entity_poly.pdbx_strand_id
1 'polypeptide(L)'
;MILTLIAASVLSGCGTTVPVKSAGNEADVVSQLVVARAQARWDALRKRDMDVAYQFISPAGRSLMSAEAYRPRVNSQFWRGATAKEAICAAETCEVTVMVDMLLEGVKFTTPVKETWILDAGKWWFVYQG
;
A
#
# COMPACT_ATOMS: atom_id res chain seq x y z
N MET A 1 -60.99 1.89 52.52
CA MET A 1 -59.73 2.66 52.44
C MET A 1 -58.65 1.65 52.09
N ILE A 2 -58.30 1.56 50.83
CA ILE A 2 -57.28 0.66 50.34
C ILE A 2 -56.25 1.53 49.63
N LEU A 3 -55.04 1.54 50.18
CA LEU A 3 -53.89 2.27 49.64
C LEU A 3 -53.14 1.40 48.66
N THR A 4 -53.14 1.79 47.40
CA THR A 4 -52.42 1.07 46.33
C THR A 4 -51.06 1.69 46.16
N LEU A 5 -49.99 0.95 46.48
CA LEU A 5 -48.59 1.34 46.15
C LEU A 5 -48.29 0.96 44.68
N ILE A 6 -47.88 1.96 43.92
CA ILE A 6 -47.34 1.75 42.56
C ILE A 6 -45.82 1.66 42.67
N ALA A 7 -45.27 0.50 42.36
CA ALA A 7 -43.83 0.31 42.25
C ALA A 7 -43.38 0.71 40.85
N ALA A 8 -42.52 1.74 40.71
CA ALA A 8 -41.87 2.14 39.48
C ALA A 8 -40.60 1.30 39.27
N SER A 9 -40.60 0.44 38.26
CA SER A 9 -39.42 -0.29 37.84
C SER A 9 -38.57 0.57 36.88
N VAL A 10 -37.38 0.97 37.34
CA VAL A 10 -36.41 1.64 36.52
C VAL A 10 -35.60 0.58 35.75
N LEU A 11 -35.83 0.46 34.46
CA LEU A 11 -34.96 -0.32 33.56
C LEU A 11 -33.69 0.48 33.28
N SER A 12 -32.59 0.09 33.91
CA SER A 12 -31.23 0.56 33.54
C SER A 12 -30.81 -0.13 32.25
N GLY A 13 -30.98 0.52 31.12
CA GLY A 13 -30.42 0.09 29.86
C GLY A 13 -28.89 0.26 29.87
N CYS A 14 -28.15 -0.83 30.01
CA CYS A 14 -26.71 -0.84 29.68
C CYS A 14 -26.57 -0.66 28.19
N GLY A 15 -26.28 0.57 27.74
CA GLY A 15 -25.85 0.86 26.40
C GLY A 15 -24.42 0.32 26.23
N THR A 16 -24.25 -0.84 25.61
CA THR A 16 -22.98 -1.32 25.11
C THR A 16 -22.58 -0.43 23.94
N THR A 17 -21.73 0.56 24.19
CA THR A 17 -21.05 1.32 23.14
C THR A 17 -20.07 0.38 22.48
N VAL A 18 -20.46 -0.17 21.32
CA VAL A 18 -19.54 -0.87 20.42
C VAL A 18 -18.55 0.17 19.92
N PRO A 19 -17.21 -0.01 20.10
CA PRO A 19 -16.24 0.94 19.55
C PRO A 19 -16.36 0.92 18.03
N VAL A 20 -16.84 2.03 17.47
CA VAL A 20 -16.85 2.24 16.02
C VAL A 20 -15.40 2.39 15.60
N LYS A 21 -14.87 1.39 14.87
CA LYS A 21 -13.55 1.44 14.26
C LYS A 21 -13.55 2.63 13.31
N SER A 22 -12.77 3.67 13.62
CA SER A 22 -12.77 4.89 12.83
C SER A 22 -12.26 4.61 11.42
N ALA A 23 -12.90 5.18 10.39
CA ALA A 23 -12.50 5.06 8.97
C ALA A 23 -11.03 5.46 8.73
N GLY A 24 -10.46 6.38 9.55
CA GLY A 24 -9.05 6.76 9.54
C GLY A 24 -8.10 5.59 9.83
N ASN A 25 -8.48 4.65 10.69
CA ASN A 25 -7.64 3.50 11.03
C ASN A 25 -7.55 2.47 9.89
N GLU A 26 -8.60 2.31 9.09
CA GLU A 26 -8.59 1.42 7.93
C GLU A 26 -7.77 1.99 6.78
N ALA A 27 -7.86 3.29 6.53
CA ALA A 27 -7.05 3.98 5.52
C ALA A 27 -5.55 3.90 5.85
N ASP A 28 -5.17 4.04 7.12
CA ASP A 28 -3.79 3.90 7.57
C ASP A 28 -3.27 2.47 7.38
N VAL A 29 -4.08 1.46 7.67
CA VAL A 29 -3.72 0.05 7.46
C VAL A 29 -3.49 -0.26 5.99
N VAL A 30 -4.36 0.22 5.11
CA VAL A 30 -4.21 0.06 3.65
C VAL A 30 -2.95 0.76 3.16
N SER A 31 -2.71 2.01 3.57
CA SER A 31 -1.52 2.77 3.22
C SER A 31 -0.24 2.02 3.62
N GLN A 32 -0.16 1.54 4.86
CA GLN A 32 1.00 0.77 5.34
C GLN A 32 1.20 -0.55 4.58
N LEU A 33 0.11 -1.24 4.25
CA LEU A 33 0.17 -2.46 3.45
C LEU A 33 0.75 -2.20 2.06
N VAL A 34 0.31 -1.15 1.39
CA VAL A 34 0.79 -0.80 0.05
C VAL A 34 2.24 -0.33 0.09
N VAL A 35 2.63 0.47 1.09
CA VAL A 35 4.03 0.86 1.33
C VAL A 35 4.93 -0.37 1.49
N ALA A 36 4.50 -1.35 2.30
CA ALA A 36 5.27 -2.58 2.51
C ALA A 36 5.44 -3.39 1.22
N ARG A 37 4.40 -3.46 0.38
CA ARG A 37 4.48 -4.12 -0.93
C ARG A 37 5.40 -3.39 -1.89
N ALA A 38 5.34 -2.06 -1.93
CA ALA A 38 6.26 -1.24 -2.73
C ALA A 38 7.70 -1.44 -2.28
N GLN A 39 7.97 -1.46 -0.96
CA GLN A 39 9.30 -1.73 -0.43
C GLN A 39 9.80 -3.11 -0.87
N ALA A 40 8.98 -4.16 -0.76
CA ALA A 40 9.35 -5.51 -1.18
C ALA A 40 9.71 -5.58 -2.68
N ARG A 41 8.95 -4.88 -3.54
CA ARG A 41 9.27 -4.76 -4.96
C ARG A 41 10.63 -4.07 -5.19
N TRP A 42 10.90 -2.95 -4.51
CA TRP A 42 12.17 -2.24 -4.63
C TRP A 42 13.35 -3.03 -4.06
N ASP A 43 13.14 -3.83 -3.02
CA ASP A 43 14.17 -4.73 -2.49
C ASP A 43 14.54 -5.81 -3.53
N ALA A 44 13.56 -6.36 -4.26
CA ALA A 44 13.82 -7.27 -5.38
C ALA A 44 14.60 -6.58 -6.51
N LEU A 45 14.20 -5.37 -6.90
CA LEU A 45 14.90 -4.58 -7.92
C LEU A 45 16.37 -4.31 -7.54
N ARG A 46 16.63 -3.96 -6.27
CA ARG A 46 17.98 -3.72 -5.77
C ARG A 46 18.84 -4.97 -5.77
N LYS A 47 18.25 -6.11 -5.47
CA LYS A 47 18.91 -7.44 -5.56
C LYS A 47 19.08 -7.91 -6.99
N ARG A 48 18.55 -7.18 -7.98
CA ARG A 48 18.46 -7.56 -9.39
C ARG A 48 17.64 -8.84 -9.63
N ASP A 49 16.73 -9.13 -8.73
CA ASP A 49 15.75 -10.20 -8.89
C ASP A 49 14.55 -9.69 -9.68
N MET A 50 14.76 -9.61 -11.01
CA MET A 50 13.77 -9.03 -11.91
C MET A 50 12.53 -9.93 -12.03
N ASP A 51 12.65 -11.22 -11.81
CA ASP A 51 11.52 -12.14 -11.85
C ASP A 51 10.58 -11.93 -10.66
N VAL A 52 11.13 -11.74 -9.47
CA VAL A 52 10.34 -11.36 -8.29
C VAL A 52 9.74 -9.97 -8.47
N ALA A 53 10.51 -8.98 -8.92
CA ALA A 53 9.98 -7.63 -9.15
C ALA A 53 8.84 -7.61 -10.17
N TYR A 54 8.93 -8.40 -11.22
CA TYR A 54 7.89 -8.54 -12.25
C TYR A 54 6.57 -9.09 -11.67
N GLN A 55 6.61 -9.95 -10.65
CA GLN A 55 5.41 -10.50 -10.02
C GLN A 55 4.55 -9.45 -9.28
N PHE A 56 5.11 -8.28 -9.00
CA PHE A 56 4.33 -7.17 -8.42
C PHE A 56 3.52 -6.39 -9.47
N ILE A 57 3.82 -6.54 -10.76
CA ILE A 57 3.06 -5.91 -11.84
C ILE A 57 1.66 -6.52 -11.89
N SER A 58 0.67 -5.67 -12.14
CA SER A 58 -0.73 -6.11 -12.25
C SER A 58 -0.92 -7.21 -13.27
N PRO A 59 -1.90 -8.13 -13.10
CA PRO A 59 -2.19 -9.17 -14.07
C PRO A 59 -2.43 -8.62 -15.47
N ALA A 60 -3.14 -7.50 -15.59
CA ALA A 60 -3.36 -6.80 -16.86
C ALA A 60 -2.03 -6.31 -17.47
N GLY A 61 -1.14 -5.71 -16.65
CA GLY A 61 0.19 -5.29 -17.12
C GLY A 61 1.04 -6.46 -17.60
N ARG A 62 1.02 -7.59 -16.89
CA ARG A 62 1.75 -8.80 -17.29
C ARG A 62 1.19 -9.47 -18.54
N SER A 63 -0.08 -9.27 -18.86
CA SER A 63 -0.65 -9.74 -20.13
C SER A 63 -0.16 -8.95 -21.33
N LEU A 64 0.28 -7.71 -21.11
CA LEU A 64 0.78 -6.82 -22.17
C LEU A 64 2.31 -6.85 -22.33
N MET A 65 3.02 -7.32 -21.32
CA MET A 65 4.48 -7.34 -21.32
C MET A 65 5.02 -8.58 -20.60
N SER A 66 5.78 -9.41 -21.30
CA SER A 66 6.42 -10.58 -20.69
C SER A 66 7.57 -10.21 -19.75
N ALA A 67 7.97 -11.17 -18.90
CA ALA A 67 9.11 -10.97 -18.00
C ALA A 67 10.41 -10.71 -18.79
N GLU A 68 10.60 -11.37 -19.93
CA GLU A 68 11.75 -11.17 -20.82
C GLU A 68 11.81 -9.75 -21.37
N ALA A 69 10.65 -9.17 -21.73
CA ALA A 69 10.56 -7.80 -22.22
C ALA A 69 10.72 -6.76 -21.08
N TYR A 70 10.35 -7.12 -19.86
CA TYR A 70 10.49 -6.26 -18.68
C TYR A 70 11.94 -6.09 -18.23
N ARG A 71 12.71 -7.18 -18.16
CA ARG A 71 14.07 -7.17 -17.60
C ARG A 71 14.98 -6.07 -18.16
N PRO A 72 15.12 -5.88 -19.50
CA PRO A 72 16.01 -4.84 -20.04
C PRO A 72 15.49 -3.42 -19.85
N ARG A 73 14.21 -3.22 -19.52
CA ARG A 73 13.62 -1.91 -19.30
C ARG A 73 13.94 -1.34 -17.93
N VAL A 74 14.39 -2.18 -17.01
CA VAL A 74 14.70 -1.79 -15.63
C VAL A 74 16.18 -1.41 -15.53
N ASN A 75 16.46 -0.12 -15.48
CA ASN A 75 17.82 0.39 -15.35
C ASN A 75 18.19 0.58 -13.88
N SER A 76 18.56 -0.53 -13.23
CA SER A 76 18.88 -0.56 -11.79
C SER A 76 20.36 -0.29 -11.47
N GLN A 77 21.21 -0.10 -12.48
CA GLN A 77 22.67 0.03 -12.27
C GLN A 77 23.06 1.26 -11.44
N PHE A 78 22.25 2.31 -11.47
CA PHE A 78 22.51 3.56 -10.73
C PHE A 78 21.90 3.58 -9.33
N TRP A 79 21.04 2.62 -9.01
CA TRP A 79 20.33 2.60 -7.71
C TRP A 79 21.22 2.03 -6.62
N ARG A 80 21.28 2.74 -5.49
CA ARG A 80 22.05 2.34 -4.30
C ARG A 80 21.16 2.05 -3.10
N GLY A 81 20.00 2.66 -3.03
CA GLY A 81 19.01 2.47 -1.99
C GLY A 81 17.61 2.79 -2.50
N ALA A 82 16.59 2.29 -1.82
CA ALA A 82 15.21 2.68 -2.06
C ALA A 82 14.41 2.51 -0.77
N THR A 83 13.62 3.52 -0.42
CA THR A 83 12.76 3.52 0.75
C THR A 83 11.37 3.99 0.36
N ALA A 84 10.38 3.10 0.44
CA ALA A 84 8.97 3.47 0.32
C ALA A 84 8.56 4.27 1.56
N LYS A 85 8.05 5.50 1.37
CA LYS A 85 7.78 6.43 2.47
C LYS A 85 6.32 6.49 2.84
N GLU A 86 5.47 6.67 1.87
CA GLU A 86 4.05 6.87 2.08
C GLU A 86 3.23 6.36 0.90
N ALA A 87 1.98 6.05 1.16
CA ALA A 87 0.98 5.79 0.14
C ALA A 87 -0.24 6.67 0.42
N ILE A 88 -0.67 7.39 -0.59
CA ILE A 88 -1.91 8.17 -0.57
C ILE A 88 -2.93 7.41 -1.40
N CYS A 89 -3.96 6.91 -0.74
CA CYS A 89 -4.94 6.02 -1.33
C CYS A 89 -6.30 6.69 -1.46
N ALA A 90 -6.95 6.49 -2.60
CA ALA A 90 -8.33 6.86 -2.86
C ALA A 90 -9.02 5.68 -3.53
N ALA A 91 -10.04 5.10 -2.87
CA ALA A 91 -10.73 3.89 -3.32
C ALA A 91 -9.75 2.73 -3.59
N GLU A 92 -9.69 2.24 -4.82
CA GLU A 92 -8.89 1.09 -5.24
C GLU A 92 -7.54 1.49 -5.87
N THR A 93 -7.09 2.72 -5.64
CA THR A 93 -5.84 3.25 -6.20
C THR A 93 -5.02 3.94 -5.12
N CYS A 94 -3.72 3.66 -5.09
CA CYS A 94 -2.77 4.36 -4.24
C CYS A 94 -1.64 4.95 -5.08
N GLU A 95 -1.19 6.16 -4.74
CA GLU A 95 0.08 6.71 -5.17
C GLU A 95 1.10 6.48 -4.06
N VAL A 96 2.18 5.79 -4.37
CA VAL A 96 3.28 5.52 -3.44
C VAL A 96 4.47 6.40 -3.78
N THR A 97 5.03 7.08 -2.78
CA THR A 97 6.29 7.80 -2.89
C THR A 97 7.43 6.92 -2.42
N VAL A 98 8.39 6.67 -3.29
CA VAL A 98 9.62 5.94 -2.98
C VAL A 98 10.80 6.89 -3.13
N MET A 99 11.62 7.02 -2.09
CA MET A 99 12.87 7.77 -2.15
C MET A 99 13.97 6.84 -2.64
N VAL A 100 14.55 7.15 -3.78
CA VAL A 100 15.58 6.33 -4.42
C VAL A 100 16.93 7.01 -4.34
N ASP A 101 17.89 6.33 -3.70
CA ASP A 101 19.26 6.78 -3.63
C ASP A 101 20.00 6.35 -4.89
N MET A 102 20.59 7.30 -5.56
CA MET A 102 21.27 7.11 -6.84
C MET A 102 22.74 7.50 -6.76
N LEU A 103 23.55 6.84 -7.55
CA LEU A 103 24.94 7.20 -7.81
C LEU A 103 25.13 7.33 -9.33
N LEU A 104 25.38 8.54 -9.79
CA LEU A 104 25.64 8.81 -11.19
C LEU A 104 26.94 9.62 -11.30
N GLU A 105 27.92 9.09 -12.06
CA GLU A 105 29.22 9.74 -12.28
C GLU A 105 29.93 10.19 -10.98
N GLY A 106 29.82 9.39 -9.94
CA GLY A 106 30.40 9.68 -8.61
C GLY A 106 29.56 10.63 -7.74
N VAL A 107 28.47 11.17 -8.25
CA VAL A 107 27.55 12.05 -7.51
C VAL A 107 26.44 11.22 -6.89
N LYS A 108 26.27 11.37 -5.58
CA LYS A 108 25.16 10.73 -4.81
C LYS A 108 24.03 11.74 -4.66
N PHE A 109 22.82 11.29 -4.95
CA PHE A 109 21.61 12.08 -4.71
C PHE A 109 20.42 11.15 -4.44
N THR A 110 19.37 11.70 -3.82
CA THR A 110 18.13 11.00 -3.56
C THR A 110 17.01 11.68 -4.36
N THR A 111 16.20 10.89 -5.04
CA THR A 111 15.08 11.40 -5.85
C THR A 111 13.78 10.70 -5.47
N PRO A 112 12.65 11.42 -5.39
CA PRO A 112 11.35 10.80 -5.22
C PRO A 112 10.88 10.16 -6.54
N VAL A 113 10.40 8.93 -6.44
CA VAL A 113 9.72 8.21 -7.52
C VAL A 113 8.28 7.99 -7.09
N LYS A 114 7.34 8.34 -7.96
CA LYS A 114 5.92 8.11 -7.75
C LYS A 114 5.49 6.84 -8.46
N GLU A 115 4.80 5.97 -7.75
CA GLU A 115 4.28 4.72 -8.28
C GLU A 115 2.77 4.64 -8.10
N THR A 116 2.07 4.15 -9.11
CA THR A 116 0.65 3.84 -9.01
C THR A 116 0.45 2.38 -8.65
N TRP A 117 -0.36 2.13 -7.63
CA TRP A 117 -0.76 0.81 -7.17
C TRP A 117 -2.27 0.69 -7.23
N ILE A 118 -2.79 -0.43 -7.70
CA ILE A 118 -4.23 -0.71 -7.81
C ILE A 118 -4.62 -1.96 -7.03
N LEU A 119 -5.82 -1.91 -6.47
CA LEU A 119 -6.46 -3.08 -5.86
C LEU A 119 -7.20 -3.87 -6.93
N ASP A 120 -6.84 -5.13 -7.11
CA ASP A 120 -7.51 -6.06 -8.01
C ASP A 120 -7.56 -7.45 -7.37
N ALA A 121 -8.76 -8.04 -7.34
CA ALA A 121 -9.03 -9.33 -6.71
C ALA A 121 -8.47 -9.44 -5.26
N GLY A 122 -8.65 -8.38 -4.47
CA GLY A 122 -8.23 -8.34 -3.06
C GLY A 122 -6.73 -8.16 -2.83
N LYS A 123 -5.96 -7.85 -3.85
CA LYS A 123 -4.51 -7.67 -3.78
C LYS A 123 -4.07 -6.38 -4.46
N TRP A 124 -3.07 -5.73 -3.89
CA TRP A 124 -2.48 -4.51 -4.43
C TRP A 124 -1.37 -4.84 -5.42
N TRP A 125 -1.43 -4.21 -6.61
CA TRP A 125 -0.52 -4.43 -7.72
C TRP A 125 0.11 -3.15 -8.21
N PHE A 126 1.38 -3.23 -8.58
CA PHE A 126 2.10 -2.14 -9.24
C PHE A 126 1.61 -1.97 -10.69
N VAL A 127 1.32 -0.74 -11.07
CA VAL A 127 1.02 -0.37 -12.46
C VAL A 127 2.30 0.09 -13.13
N TYR A 128 2.82 -0.75 -14.01
CA TYR A 128 4.00 -0.38 -14.79
C TYR A 128 3.62 0.66 -15.85
N GLN A 129 4.30 1.79 -15.80
CA GLN A 129 4.17 2.87 -16.79
C GLN A 129 5.46 2.88 -17.60
N GLY A 130 5.47 2.19 -18.74
CA GLY A 130 6.57 1.88 -19.61
C GLY A 130 7.59 2.93 -19.92
#